data_10acc9e9876a983ca37e5bf9378a46b6
#
_entry.id   10acc9e9876a983ca37e5bf9378a46b6
#
_cell.length_a   1.000
_cell.length_b   1.000
_cell.length_c   1.000
_cell.angle_alpha   90.00
_cell.angle_beta   90.00
_cell.angle_gamma   90.00
#
_symmetry.space_group_name_H-M   'P 1'
#
loop_
_entity.id
_entity.type
_entity.pdbx_description
1 polymer ?
#
loop_
_entity_poly.entity_id
_entity_poly.type
_entity_poly.pdbx_seq_one_letter_code
_entity_poly.pdbx_strand_id
1 'polypeptide(L)'
;MITIHNNEEPLYKLAKEIHENAVAHGWWDEERNLLEIVALCHSELSEAIEEYRAGRGMIYPGVGGKPEGIAVEMADCLIRILDWFGHEGLDVDGIVREKMLYNKGRPYKHGKKC
;
A
#
# COMPACT_ATOMS: atom_id res chain seq x y z
N MET A 1 4.29 21.14 -10.37
CA MET A 1 3.34 20.20 -9.77
C MET A 1 2.64 19.36 -10.83
N ILE A 2 2.48 18.12 -10.56
CA ILE A 2 1.73 17.22 -11.44
C ILE A 2 0.26 17.40 -11.12
N THR A 3 -0.44 18.00 -12.07
CA THR A 3 -1.83 18.36 -11.84
C THR A 3 -2.79 17.50 -12.63
N ILE A 4 -2.28 16.89 -13.69
CA ILE A 4 -3.15 16.10 -14.53
C ILE A 4 -3.43 14.79 -13.87
N HIS A 5 -4.67 14.50 -13.85
CA HIS A 5 -5.15 13.29 -13.27
C HIS A 5 -6.25 12.74 -14.17
N ASN A 6 -6.18 11.48 -14.45
CA ASN A 6 -7.25 10.83 -15.16
C ASN A 6 -7.45 9.45 -14.57
N ASN A 7 -8.63 8.89 -14.81
CA ASN A 7 -9.03 7.63 -14.22
C ASN A 7 -8.27 6.43 -14.81
N GLU A 8 -7.36 6.66 -15.73
CA GLU A 8 -6.58 5.60 -16.35
C GLU A 8 -5.20 5.43 -15.72
N GLU A 9 -4.81 6.33 -14.83
CA GLU A 9 -3.56 6.18 -14.10
C GLU A 9 -3.58 4.88 -13.29
N PRO A 10 -2.50 4.08 -13.37
CA PRO A 10 -2.52 2.72 -12.84
C PRO A 10 -2.82 2.60 -11.34
N LEU A 11 -2.22 3.47 -10.53
CA LEU A 11 -2.44 3.38 -9.08
C LEU A 11 -3.84 3.83 -8.70
N TYR A 12 -4.35 4.86 -9.38
CA TYR A 12 -5.72 5.33 -9.12
C TYR A 12 -6.73 4.23 -9.41
N LYS A 13 -6.58 3.58 -10.57
CA LYS A 13 -7.49 2.48 -10.94
C LYS A 13 -7.39 1.33 -9.96
N LEU A 14 -6.18 0.97 -9.60
CA LEU A 14 -5.96 -0.13 -8.67
C LEU A 14 -6.51 0.20 -7.28
N ALA A 15 -6.29 1.42 -6.81
CA ALA A 15 -6.82 1.86 -5.51
C ALA A 15 -8.34 1.80 -5.48
N LYS A 16 -8.98 2.24 -6.57
CA LYS A 16 -10.43 2.19 -6.68
C LYS A 16 -10.94 0.76 -6.63
N GLU A 17 -10.31 -0.13 -7.38
CA GLU A 17 -10.68 -1.53 -7.43
C GLU A 17 -10.51 -2.21 -6.08
N ILE A 18 -9.38 -1.96 -5.42
CA ILE A 18 -9.11 -2.49 -4.09
C ILE A 18 -10.16 -2.01 -3.10
N HIS A 19 -10.45 -0.72 -3.13
CA HIS A 19 -11.42 -0.14 -2.20
C HIS A 19 -12.82 -0.72 -2.42
N GLU A 20 -13.24 -0.84 -3.68
CA GLU A 20 -14.53 -1.43 -4.00
C GLU A 20 -14.63 -2.86 -3.48
N ASN A 21 -13.55 -3.62 -3.61
CA ASN A 21 -13.51 -4.98 -3.10
C ASN A 21 -13.59 -5.01 -1.57
N ALA A 22 -12.88 -4.09 -0.90
CA ALA A 22 -12.92 -4.00 0.55
C ALA A 22 -14.32 -3.65 1.06
N VAL A 23 -14.99 -2.71 0.39
CA VAL A 23 -16.36 -2.34 0.72
C VAL A 23 -17.29 -3.54 0.56
N ALA A 24 -17.16 -4.27 -0.54
CA ALA A 24 -17.99 -5.44 -0.81
C ALA A 24 -17.82 -6.54 0.23
N HIS A 25 -16.66 -6.59 0.89
CA HIS A 25 -16.38 -7.59 1.93
C HIS A 25 -16.59 -7.08 3.36
N GLY A 26 -17.21 -5.92 3.50
CA GLY A 26 -17.63 -5.41 4.81
C GLY A 26 -16.57 -4.64 5.59
N TRP A 27 -15.39 -4.43 5.03
CA TRP A 27 -14.31 -3.76 5.76
C TRP A 27 -14.61 -2.29 6.08
N TRP A 28 -15.57 -1.70 5.40
CA TRP A 28 -15.96 -0.31 5.60
C TRP A 28 -17.40 -0.16 6.12
N ASP A 29 -17.99 -1.25 6.62
CA ASP A 29 -19.34 -1.20 7.19
C ASP A 29 -19.39 -0.27 8.40
N GLU A 30 -18.28 -0.19 9.14
CA GLU A 30 -18.11 0.80 10.19
C GLU A 30 -17.04 1.77 9.76
N GLU A 31 -17.12 3.02 10.22
CA GLU A 31 -16.13 4.01 9.91
C GLU A 31 -14.77 3.63 10.49
N ARG A 32 -13.74 3.77 9.68
CA ARG A 32 -12.37 3.43 10.08
C ARG A 32 -11.54 4.70 10.09
N ASN A 33 -10.78 4.91 11.16
CA ASN A 33 -9.92 6.08 11.23
C ASN A 33 -8.51 5.76 10.71
N LEU A 34 -7.76 6.83 10.42
CA LEU A 34 -6.43 6.71 9.87
C LEU A 34 -5.48 5.94 10.77
N LEU A 35 -5.59 6.13 12.09
CA LEU A 35 -4.69 5.45 13.03
C LEU A 35 -4.84 3.93 12.94
N GLU A 36 -6.05 3.46 12.81
CA GLU A 36 -6.32 2.03 12.66
C GLU A 36 -5.72 1.50 11.36
N ILE A 37 -5.90 2.22 10.27
CA ILE A 37 -5.36 1.81 8.97
C ILE A 37 -3.84 1.76 9.01
N VAL A 38 -3.21 2.77 9.59
CA VAL A 38 -1.75 2.81 9.72
C VAL A 38 -1.24 1.67 10.59
N ALA A 39 -1.93 1.37 11.69
CA ALA A 39 -1.56 0.25 12.57
C ALA A 39 -1.62 -1.08 11.82
N LEU A 40 -2.63 -1.26 10.96
CA LEU A 40 -2.72 -2.47 10.16
C LEU A 40 -1.59 -2.56 9.13
N CYS A 41 -1.17 -1.44 8.57
CA CYS A 41 0.00 -1.42 7.69
C CYS A 41 1.26 -1.87 8.44
N HIS A 42 1.45 -1.38 9.66
CA HIS A 42 2.57 -1.81 10.51
C HIS A 42 2.52 -3.31 10.77
N SER A 43 1.32 -3.84 10.99
CA SER A 43 1.13 -5.27 11.23
C SER A 43 1.60 -6.09 10.03
N GLU A 44 1.25 -5.68 8.80
CA GLU A 44 1.68 -6.41 7.60
C GLU A 44 3.20 -6.39 7.45
N LEU A 45 3.83 -5.26 7.76
CA LEU A 45 5.29 -5.16 7.70
C LEU A 45 5.95 -6.05 8.74
N SER A 46 5.36 -6.16 9.93
CA SER A 46 5.85 -7.07 10.97
C SER A 46 5.74 -8.52 10.51
N GLU A 47 4.67 -8.88 9.83
CA GLU A 47 4.50 -10.22 9.29
C GLU A 47 5.55 -10.52 8.20
N ALA A 48 5.92 -9.52 7.40
CA ALA A 48 7.00 -9.69 6.43
C ALA A 48 8.34 -10.01 7.13
N ILE A 49 8.61 -9.34 8.26
CA ILE A 49 9.81 -9.61 9.05
C ILE A 49 9.79 -11.05 9.58
N GLU A 50 8.64 -11.51 10.07
CA GLU A 50 8.52 -12.88 10.57
C GLU A 50 8.74 -13.92 9.47
N GLU A 51 8.22 -13.66 8.26
CA GLU A 51 8.49 -14.54 7.13
C GLU A 51 9.97 -14.62 6.81
N TYR A 52 10.65 -13.47 6.86
CA TYR A 52 12.09 -13.40 6.62
C TYR A 52 12.86 -14.16 7.70
N ARG A 53 12.54 -13.94 8.97
CA ARG A 53 13.23 -14.57 10.11
C ARG A 53 13.04 -16.09 10.10
N ALA A 54 11.89 -16.55 9.66
CA ALA A 54 11.59 -17.97 9.58
C ALA A 54 12.25 -18.66 8.39
N GLY A 55 12.90 -17.88 7.51
CA GLY A 55 13.57 -18.45 6.33
C GLY A 55 12.63 -18.90 5.24
N ARG A 56 11.40 -18.40 5.23
CA ARG A 56 10.42 -18.76 4.21
C ARG A 56 10.65 -17.96 2.93
N GLY A 57 10.07 -18.45 1.84
CA GLY A 57 10.29 -17.84 0.53
C GLY A 57 9.54 -16.55 0.32
N MET A 58 9.82 -15.92 -0.81
CA MET A 58 9.16 -14.66 -1.19
C MET A 58 7.68 -14.88 -1.46
N ILE A 59 7.34 -15.94 -2.17
CA ILE A 59 5.97 -16.29 -2.52
C ILE A 59 5.88 -17.81 -2.49
N TYR A 60 4.90 -18.33 -1.77
CA TYR A 60 4.64 -19.75 -1.75
C TYR A 60 3.17 -19.99 -1.42
N PRO A 61 2.60 -21.15 -1.85
CA PRO A 61 1.22 -21.45 -1.53
C PRO A 61 1.10 -21.94 -0.08
N GLY A 62 0.17 -21.34 0.65
CA GLY A 62 -0.17 -21.79 1.99
C GLY A 62 -1.35 -22.73 1.96
N VAL A 63 -1.96 -22.91 3.11
CA VAL A 63 -3.13 -23.80 3.26
C VAL A 63 -4.26 -23.30 2.36
N GLY A 64 -4.83 -24.25 1.60
CA GLY A 64 -5.94 -23.93 0.70
C GLY A 64 -5.54 -23.09 -0.50
N GLY A 65 -4.24 -23.01 -0.82
CA GLY A 65 -3.76 -22.23 -1.94
C GLY A 65 -3.61 -20.74 -1.65
N LYS A 66 -3.76 -20.33 -0.40
CA LYS A 66 -3.60 -18.92 -0.01
C LYS A 66 -2.16 -18.48 -0.30
N PRO A 67 -1.95 -17.36 -1.00
CA PRO A 67 -0.60 -16.85 -1.20
C PRO A 67 0.02 -16.43 0.12
N GLU A 68 1.28 -16.80 0.34
CA GLU A 68 2.02 -16.43 1.53
C GLU A 68 3.47 -16.09 1.16
N GLY A 69 4.19 -15.43 2.06
CA GLY A 69 5.59 -15.11 1.87
C GLY A 69 5.89 -13.63 2.05
N ILE A 70 7.17 -13.30 2.06
CA ILE A 70 7.64 -11.93 2.31
C ILE A 70 6.99 -10.94 1.33
N ALA A 71 7.02 -11.25 0.04
CA ALA A 71 6.47 -10.37 -0.98
C ALA A 71 4.96 -10.20 -0.85
N VAL A 72 4.27 -11.26 -0.41
CA VAL A 72 2.82 -11.20 -0.21
C VAL A 72 2.48 -10.27 0.95
N GLU A 73 3.24 -10.31 2.03
CA GLU A 73 3.00 -9.39 3.15
C GLU A 73 3.28 -7.94 2.79
N MET A 74 4.30 -7.70 1.96
CA MET A 74 4.55 -6.35 1.43
C MET A 74 3.37 -5.90 0.56
N ALA A 75 2.85 -6.81 -0.25
CA ALA A 75 1.67 -6.51 -1.07
C ALA A 75 0.44 -6.23 -0.22
N ASP A 76 0.26 -6.96 0.89
CA ASP A 76 -0.86 -6.72 1.79
C ASP A 76 -0.79 -5.31 2.40
N CYS A 77 0.41 -4.85 2.75
CA CYS A 77 0.60 -3.48 3.22
C CYS A 77 0.21 -2.48 2.13
N LEU A 78 0.66 -2.71 0.90
CA LEU A 78 0.31 -1.86 -0.23
C LEU A 78 -1.19 -1.82 -0.47
N ILE A 79 -1.85 -2.98 -0.38
CA ILE A 79 -3.31 -3.06 -0.54
C ILE A 79 -4.02 -2.20 0.50
N ARG A 80 -3.57 -2.24 1.75
CA ARG A 80 -4.18 -1.41 2.79
C ARG A 80 -3.99 0.09 2.53
N ILE A 81 -2.80 0.46 2.06
CA ILE A 81 -2.51 1.86 1.72
C ILE A 81 -3.40 2.32 0.56
N LEU A 82 -3.47 1.52 -0.49
CA LEU A 82 -4.28 1.88 -1.66
C LEU A 82 -5.78 1.88 -1.36
N ASP A 83 -6.23 1.00 -0.46
CA ASP A 83 -7.61 1.02 0.00
C ASP A 83 -7.94 2.38 0.63
N TRP A 84 -7.04 2.89 1.47
CA TRP A 84 -7.22 4.21 2.07
C TRP A 84 -7.29 5.31 1.00
N PHE A 85 -6.37 5.28 0.03
CA PHE A 85 -6.42 6.25 -1.07
C PHE A 85 -7.74 6.18 -1.83
N GLY A 86 -8.24 4.98 -2.06
CA GLY A 86 -9.52 4.79 -2.74
C GLY A 86 -10.68 5.35 -1.91
N HIS A 87 -10.64 5.14 -0.61
CA HIS A 87 -11.66 5.67 0.29
C HIS A 87 -11.67 7.21 0.29
N GLU A 88 -10.48 7.81 0.34
CA GLU A 88 -10.36 9.28 0.36
C GLU A 88 -10.57 9.92 -1.01
N GLY A 89 -10.54 9.11 -2.07
CA GLY A 89 -10.73 9.63 -3.42
C GLY A 89 -9.59 10.50 -3.92
N LEU A 90 -8.38 10.24 -3.44
CA LEU A 90 -7.21 11.04 -3.77
C LEU A 90 -6.49 10.53 -5.01
N ASP A 91 -5.84 11.45 -5.72
CA ASP A 91 -5.02 11.15 -6.89
C ASP A 91 -3.66 10.60 -6.45
N VAL A 92 -3.62 9.30 -6.19
CA VAL A 92 -2.40 8.67 -5.66
C VAL A 92 -1.24 8.78 -6.65
N ASP A 93 -1.49 8.61 -7.95
CA ASP A 93 -0.44 8.73 -8.96
C ASP A 93 0.19 10.11 -8.95
N GLY A 94 -0.64 11.15 -8.94
CA GLY A 94 -0.16 12.52 -8.92
C GLY A 94 0.62 12.85 -7.67
N ILE A 95 0.14 12.40 -6.52
CA ILE A 95 0.81 12.63 -5.24
C ILE A 95 2.18 11.96 -5.22
N VAL A 96 2.24 10.72 -5.68
CA VAL A 96 3.51 9.98 -5.73
C VAL A 96 4.49 10.64 -6.69
N ARG A 97 4.02 11.01 -7.89
CA ARG A 97 4.89 11.65 -8.89
C ARG A 97 5.42 12.99 -8.39
N GLU A 98 4.57 13.79 -7.78
CA GLU A 98 4.97 15.08 -7.25
C GLU A 98 6.03 14.92 -6.17
N LYS A 99 5.83 13.97 -5.26
CA LYS A 99 6.81 13.71 -4.21
C LYS A 99 8.12 13.15 -4.76
N MET A 100 8.06 12.27 -5.75
CA MET A 100 9.24 11.75 -6.40
C MET A 100 10.04 12.87 -7.08
N LEU A 101 9.35 13.80 -7.72
CA LEU A 101 9.98 14.92 -8.39
C LEU A 101 10.70 15.82 -7.38
N TYR A 102 10.05 16.09 -6.27
CA TYR A 102 10.68 16.84 -5.19
C TYR A 102 11.94 16.14 -4.67
N ASN A 103 11.83 14.83 -4.41
CA ASN A 103 12.94 14.03 -3.88
C ASN A 103 14.13 14.02 -4.85
N LYS A 104 13.87 14.04 -6.13
CA LYS A 104 14.92 14.03 -7.16
C LYS A 104 15.84 15.24 -7.06
N GLY A 105 15.29 16.38 -6.60
CA GLY A 105 16.06 17.62 -6.43
C GLY A 105 16.74 17.76 -5.07
N ARG A 106 16.60 16.79 -4.18
CA ARG A 106 17.18 16.89 -2.84
C ARG A 106 18.63 16.45 -2.82
N PRO A 107 19.41 16.92 -1.81
CA PRO A 107 20.82 16.52 -1.71
C PRO A 107 20.95 15.02 -1.41
N TYR A 108 22.17 14.51 -1.59
CA TYR A 108 22.48 13.10 -1.36
C TYR A 108 21.94 12.64 0.00
N LYS A 109 21.19 11.54 0.00
CA LYS A 109 20.49 11.00 1.17
C LYS A 109 19.61 12.03 1.86
N HIS A 110 19.11 13.00 1.11
CA HIS A 110 18.27 14.08 1.62
C HIS A 110 18.92 14.83 2.80
N GLY A 111 20.25 14.81 2.87
CA GLY A 111 20.98 15.44 3.97
C GLY A 111 20.99 14.61 5.25
N LYS A 112 20.56 13.36 5.20
CA LYS A 112 20.48 12.48 6.37
C LYS A 112 21.43 11.33 6.24
N LYS A 113 21.75 10.68 7.36
CA LYS A 113 22.56 9.48 7.37
C LYS A 113 21.81 8.26 6.87
N CYS A 114 20.53 8.22 7.06
CA CYS A 114 19.68 7.12 6.62
C CYS A 114 18.25 7.56 6.40
#